data_c1b4f3fdc85a99b6fcaf0379ccc7b6b0
#
_entry.id   c1b4f3fdc85a99b6fcaf0379ccc7b6b0
#
_cell.length_a   1.000
_cell.length_b   1.000
_cell.length_c   1.000
_cell.angle_alpha   90.00
_cell.angle_beta   90.00
_cell.angle_gamma   90.00
#
_symmetry.space_group_name_H-M   'P 1'
#
loop_
_entity.id
_entity.type
_entity.pdbx_description
1 polymer ?
#
loop_
_entity_poly.entity_id
_entity_poly.type
_entity_poly.pdbx_seq_one_letter_code
_entity_poly.pdbx_strand_id
1 'polypeptide(L)'
;EEVRLERGEPDYMADVQWHFIGHLQTNKLKMVLPYVSLVQSVDSVRLLDAINAWGSANAKVINVLLEPHIAAEETKQGFDPEEVARVMKDAIDGKYRFIRFQGIMGMATFTDDESVIREDFRRLRAVFDEARRSSPLFTDDFSEFSIGMSDDYRIAIEYGSTMVRLGSMIFGERNY
;
A
#
# COMPACT_ATOMS: atom_id res chain seq x y z
N GLU A 1 7.99 23.71 -1.83
CA GLU A 1 7.72 23.88 -0.38
C GLU A 1 8.71 24.83 0.27
N GLU A 2 10.01 24.65 0.13
CA GLU A 2 11.06 25.61 0.60
C GLU A 2 10.78 27.03 0.12
N VAL A 3 10.45 27.22 -1.16
CA VAL A 3 10.14 28.53 -1.73
C VAL A 3 8.87 29.18 -1.12
N ARG A 4 7.90 28.38 -0.69
CA ARG A 4 6.68 28.87 -0.01
C ARG A 4 6.99 29.32 1.42
N LEU A 5 7.77 28.53 2.16
CA LEU A 5 8.21 28.87 3.51
C LEU A 5 9.06 30.15 3.54
N GLU A 6 9.97 30.33 2.56
CA GLU A 6 10.75 31.55 2.39
C GLU A 6 9.89 32.80 2.13
N ARG A 7 8.72 32.65 1.52
CA ARG A 7 7.77 33.74 1.27
C ARG A 7 6.85 34.05 2.45
N GLY A 8 6.94 33.29 3.56
CA GLY A 8 6.04 33.42 4.71
C GLY A 8 4.60 33.06 4.40
N GLU A 9 4.35 32.25 3.34
CA GLU A 9 3.03 31.73 3.05
C GLU A 9 2.68 30.65 4.09
N PRO A 10 1.37 30.54 4.48
CA PRO A 10 0.95 29.50 5.40
C PRO A 10 1.30 28.11 4.83
N ASP A 11 1.88 27.26 5.65
CA ASP A 11 2.16 25.87 5.29
C ASP A 11 0.86 25.06 5.32
N TYR A 12 0.11 25.11 4.22
CA TYR A 12 -1.12 24.33 4.06
C TYR A 12 -0.87 22.82 3.93
N MET A 13 0.42 22.41 3.86
CA MET A 13 0.83 21.02 3.64
C MET A 13 1.47 20.41 4.88
N ALA A 14 1.56 21.15 6.00
CA ALA A 14 2.21 20.68 7.22
C ALA A 14 1.61 19.37 7.76
N ASP A 15 0.30 19.20 7.58
CA ASP A 15 -0.44 18.02 8.05
C ASP A 15 -0.62 16.95 6.96
N VAL A 16 -0.09 17.16 5.75
CA VAL A 16 -0.21 16.20 4.65
C VAL A 16 0.77 15.04 4.85
N GLN A 17 0.21 13.83 4.89
CA GLN A 17 1.01 12.62 4.89
C GLN A 17 1.13 12.08 3.45
N TRP A 18 2.37 12.00 2.97
CA TRP A 18 2.65 11.53 1.63
C TRP A 18 2.70 10.01 1.58
N HIS A 19 1.84 9.42 0.75
CA HIS A 19 1.84 7.98 0.48
C HIS A 19 2.31 7.71 -0.94
N PHE A 20 3.18 6.71 -1.10
CA PHE A 20 3.60 6.24 -2.42
C PHE A 20 2.70 5.07 -2.85
N ILE A 21 2.04 5.19 -4.01
CA ILE A 21 1.05 4.23 -4.50
C ILE A 21 1.37 3.68 -5.91
N GLY A 22 2.41 4.20 -6.57
CA GLY A 22 2.83 3.72 -7.90
C GLY A 22 3.88 2.60 -7.81
N HIS A 23 4.26 2.03 -8.96
CA HIS A 23 5.32 1.03 -9.00
C HIS A 23 6.67 1.61 -8.54
N LEU A 24 7.22 1.07 -7.46
CA LEU A 24 8.47 1.54 -6.84
C LEU A 24 9.66 0.71 -7.30
N GLN A 25 10.49 1.30 -8.14
CA GLN A 25 11.74 0.68 -8.55
C GLN A 25 12.80 0.76 -7.43
N THR A 26 13.55 -0.32 -7.22
CA THR A 26 14.56 -0.39 -6.14
C THR A 26 15.66 0.67 -6.23
N ASN A 27 16.00 1.14 -7.45
CA ASN A 27 16.97 2.22 -7.66
C ASN A 27 16.44 3.61 -7.31
N LYS A 28 15.14 3.76 -7.02
CA LYS A 28 14.49 5.02 -6.64
C LYS A 28 14.23 5.17 -5.15
N LEU A 29 14.53 4.15 -4.33
CA LEU A 29 14.25 4.15 -2.89
C LEU A 29 14.80 5.39 -2.18
N LYS A 30 16.05 5.78 -2.47
CA LYS A 30 16.67 6.97 -1.87
C LYS A 30 15.98 8.29 -2.20
N MET A 31 15.21 8.33 -3.28
CA MET A 31 14.45 9.52 -3.70
C MET A 31 13.03 9.55 -3.14
N VAL A 32 12.51 8.43 -2.67
CA VAL A 32 11.13 8.29 -2.21
C VAL A 32 11.05 8.14 -0.70
N LEU A 33 11.79 7.19 -0.12
CA LEU A 33 11.65 6.80 1.29
C LEU A 33 11.94 7.90 2.33
N PRO A 34 12.79 8.93 2.05
CA PRO A 34 12.94 10.05 2.97
C PRO A 34 11.66 10.87 3.17
N TYR A 35 10.80 10.95 2.15
CA TYR A 35 9.70 11.92 2.06
C TYR A 35 8.32 11.32 2.28
N VAL A 36 8.17 10.00 2.23
CA VAL A 36 6.86 9.35 2.39
C VAL A 36 6.67 8.80 3.80
N SER A 37 5.44 8.86 4.27
CA SER A 37 4.99 8.25 5.53
C SER A 37 4.56 6.79 5.35
N LEU A 38 4.17 6.41 4.12
CA LEU A 38 3.69 5.06 3.81
C LEU A 38 3.99 4.69 2.35
N VAL A 39 4.53 3.49 2.13
CA VAL A 39 4.62 2.86 0.80
C VAL A 39 3.51 1.82 0.70
N GLN A 40 2.51 2.07 -0.15
CA GLN A 40 1.36 1.17 -0.29
C GLN A 40 1.59 0.06 -1.32
N SER A 41 2.50 0.25 -2.27
CA SER A 41 2.73 -0.60 -3.45
C SER A 41 3.94 -1.50 -3.30
N VAL A 42 4.04 -2.23 -2.18
CA VAL A 42 5.09 -3.25 -2.04
C VAL A 42 4.61 -4.55 -2.67
N ASP A 43 5.10 -4.81 -3.87
CA ASP A 43 4.61 -5.84 -4.80
C ASP A 43 5.46 -7.13 -4.84
N SER A 44 6.61 -7.15 -4.16
CA SER A 44 7.53 -8.28 -4.25
C SER A 44 8.49 -8.36 -3.06
N VAL A 45 8.94 -9.59 -2.75
CA VAL A 45 9.98 -9.84 -1.74
C VAL A 45 11.25 -9.05 -2.06
N ARG A 46 11.63 -8.95 -3.35
CA ARG A 46 12.80 -8.18 -3.77
C ARG A 46 12.70 -6.71 -3.38
N LEU A 47 11.53 -6.08 -3.59
CA LEU A 47 11.30 -4.69 -3.18
C LEU A 47 11.29 -4.56 -1.67
N LEU A 48 10.62 -5.47 -0.96
CA LEU A 48 10.55 -5.49 0.50
C LEU A 48 11.94 -5.63 1.14
N ASP A 49 12.78 -6.55 0.63
CA ASP A 49 14.15 -6.73 1.09
C ASP A 49 15.00 -5.46 0.86
N ALA A 50 14.84 -4.80 -0.29
CA ALA A 50 15.53 -3.56 -0.61
C ALA A 50 15.10 -2.39 0.31
N ILE A 51 13.80 -2.27 0.62
CA ILE A 51 13.29 -1.26 1.57
C ILE A 51 13.84 -1.54 2.98
N ASN A 52 13.83 -2.79 3.43
CA ASN A 52 14.37 -3.17 4.73
C ASN A 52 15.89 -2.87 4.84
N ALA A 53 16.66 -3.17 3.79
CA ALA A 53 18.08 -2.86 3.73
C ALA A 53 18.33 -1.33 3.77
N TRP A 54 17.52 -0.55 3.03
CA TRP A 54 17.58 0.91 3.07
C TRP A 54 17.25 1.44 4.46
N GLY A 55 16.19 0.92 5.09
CA GLY A 55 15.80 1.27 6.46
C GLY A 55 16.91 0.99 7.47
N SER A 56 17.58 -0.17 7.36
CA SER A 56 18.73 -0.52 8.18
C SER A 56 19.89 0.45 8.01
N ALA A 57 20.22 0.80 6.77
CA ALA A 57 21.33 1.72 6.48
C ALA A 57 21.07 3.16 6.96
N ASN A 58 19.80 3.56 7.10
CA ASN A 58 19.40 4.91 7.50
C ASN A 58 18.80 4.97 8.92
N ALA A 59 18.80 3.86 9.67
CA ALA A 59 18.21 3.72 11.00
C ALA A 59 16.74 4.21 11.05
N LYS A 60 15.97 3.94 9.96
CA LYS A 60 14.59 4.39 9.80
C LYS A 60 13.67 3.18 9.57
N VAL A 61 12.61 3.06 10.36
CA VAL A 61 11.54 2.09 10.13
C VAL A 61 10.61 2.65 9.05
N ILE A 62 10.30 1.83 8.04
CA ILE A 62 9.45 2.20 6.91
C ILE A 62 8.09 1.52 7.05
N ASN A 63 7.02 2.30 7.01
CA ASN A 63 5.67 1.80 6.98
C ASN A 63 5.32 1.30 5.56
N VAL A 64 4.73 0.12 5.47
CA VAL A 64 4.39 -0.49 4.19
C VAL A 64 3.01 -1.16 4.21
N LEU A 65 2.36 -1.19 3.05
CA LEU A 65 1.30 -2.14 2.77
C LEU A 65 1.83 -3.16 1.75
N LEU A 66 1.44 -4.42 1.91
CA LEU A 66 1.71 -5.44 0.91
C LEU A 66 0.65 -5.33 -0.20
N GLU A 67 1.08 -5.46 -1.45
CA GLU A 67 0.19 -5.44 -2.61
C GLU A 67 0.01 -6.86 -3.17
N PRO A 68 -1.05 -7.60 -2.75
CA PRO A 68 -1.36 -8.89 -3.36
C PRO A 68 -1.99 -8.70 -4.74
N HIS A 69 -1.63 -9.60 -5.66
CA HIS A 69 -2.22 -9.69 -6.99
C HIS A 69 -3.44 -10.62 -6.97
N ILE A 70 -4.61 -10.08 -7.24
CA ILE A 70 -5.88 -10.81 -7.23
C ILE A 70 -6.63 -10.64 -8.55
N ALA A 71 -6.42 -9.52 -9.25
CA ALA A 71 -7.06 -9.22 -10.52
C ALA A 71 -6.74 -10.26 -11.60
N ALA A 72 -7.68 -10.50 -12.51
CA ALA A 72 -7.55 -11.48 -13.59
C ALA A 72 -6.55 -11.07 -14.70
N GLU A 73 -5.96 -9.89 -14.60
CA GLU A 73 -5.03 -9.37 -15.60
C GLU A 73 -3.69 -10.13 -15.58
N GLU A 74 -3.16 -10.47 -16.76
CA GLU A 74 -1.94 -11.28 -16.91
C GLU A 74 -0.63 -10.58 -16.46
N THR A 75 -0.67 -9.28 -16.18
CA THR A 75 0.49 -8.55 -15.65
C THR A 75 0.65 -8.83 -14.17
N LYS A 76 1.45 -9.84 -13.84
CA LYS A 76 1.77 -10.27 -12.46
C LYS A 76 2.60 -9.22 -11.72
N GLN A 77 1.98 -8.11 -11.33
CA GLN A 77 2.53 -7.24 -10.29
C GLN A 77 1.76 -7.52 -9.00
N GLY A 78 2.47 -7.78 -7.93
CA GLY A 78 1.89 -8.10 -6.64
C GLY A 78 2.23 -9.51 -6.14
N PHE A 79 2.06 -9.72 -4.85
CA PHE A 79 2.28 -11.00 -4.18
C PHE A 79 1.14 -11.99 -4.48
N ASP A 80 1.45 -13.24 -4.70
CA ASP A 80 0.46 -14.29 -4.53
C ASP A 80 0.02 -14.36 -3.04
N PRO A 81 -1.25 -14.72 -2.73
CA PRO A 81 -1.72 -14.84 -1.34
C PRO A 81 -0.83 -15.70 -0.43
N GLU A 82 -0.27 -16.79 -0.98
CA GLU A 82 0.66 -17.66 -0.26
C GLU A 82 2.01 -16.97 0.02
N GLU A 83 2.44 -16.05 -0.86
CA GLU A 83 3.65 -15.25 -0.63
C GLU A 83 3.44 -14.23 0.49
N VAL A 84 2.24 -13.63 0.58
CA VAL A 84 1.89 -12.77 1.72
C VAL A 84 2.04 -13.53 3.02
N ALA A 85 1.48 -14.76 3.11
CA ALA A 85 1.61 -15.59 4.32
C ALA A 85 3.07 -15.91 4.66
N ARG A 86 3.91 -16.18 3.65
CA ARG A 86 5.36 -16.41 3.86
C ARG A 86 6.08 -15.16 4.38
N VAL A 87 5.79 -14.00 3.78
CA VAL A 87 6.34 -12.71 4.21
C VAL A 87 5.96 -12.39 5.66
N MET A 88 4.69 -12.63 6.03
CA MET A 88 4.24 -12.42 7.41
C MET A 88 4.95 -13.35 8.39
N LYS A 89 5.20 -14.60 8.03
CA LYS A 89 6.00 -15.53 8.83
C LYS A 89 7.45 -15.04 8.97
N ASP A 90 8.09 -14.65 7.88
CA ASP A 90 9.46 -14.09 7.90
C ASP A 90 9.55 -12.86 8.81
N ALA A 91 8.49 -12.03 8.84
CA ALA A 91 8.40 -10.87 9.71
C ALA A 91 8.32 -11.27 11.20
N ILE A 92 7.53 -12.29 11.53
CA ILE A 92 7.44 -12.86 12.90
C ILE A 92 8.80 -13.41 13.34
N ASP A 93 9.52 -14.06 12.43
CA ASP A 93 10.85 -14.61 12.67
C ASP A 93 11.96 -13.52 12.74
N GLY A 94 11.58 -12.24 12.60
CA GLY A 94 12.44 -11.07 12.80
C GLY A 94 13.30 -10.67 11.59
N LYS A 95 12.98 -11.13 10.38
CA LYS A 95 13.71 -10.78 9.15
C LYS A 95 13.59 -9.30 8.81
N TYR A 96 12.41 -8.70 8.99
CA TYR A 96 12.09 -7.35 8.53
C TYR A 96 12.10 -6.31 9.67
N ARG A 97 13.26 -6.11 10.29
CA ARG A 97 13.41 -5.29 11.52
C ARG A 97 13.21 -3.78 11.28
N PHE A 98 13.31 -3.32 10.03
CA PHE A 98 13.14 -1.92 9.63
C PHE A 98 11.88 -1.71 8.78
N ILE A 99 10.96 -2.64 8.85
CA ILE A 99 9.64 -2.56 8.21
C ILE A 99 8.56 -2.60 9.27
N ARG A 100 7.56 -1.73 9.14
CA ARG A 100 6.30 -1.83 9.86
C ARG A 100 5.21 -2.17 8.85
N PHE A 101 4.68 -3.36 8.95
CA PHE A 101 3.56 -3.83 8.13
C PHE A 101 2.28 -3.22 8.68
N GLN A 102 1.63 -2.32 7.92
CA GLN A 102 0.40 -1.66 8.35
C GLN A 102 -0.86 -2.25 7.72
N GLY A 103 -0.72 -3.11 6.72
CA GLY A 103 -1.88 -3.73 6.08
C GLY A 103 -1.65 -4.14 4.63
N ILE A 104 -2.72 -4.10 3.87
CA ILE A 104 -2.78 -4.51 2.47
C ILE A 104 -3.32 -3.38 1.60
N MET A 105 -2.74 -3.22 0.42
CA MET A 105 -3.28 -2.44 -0.68
C MET A 105 -3.67 -3.39 -1.80
N GLY A 106 -4.77 -3.12 -2.49
CA GLY A 106 -5.15 -3.87 -3.68
C GLY A 106 -6.02 -3.08 -4.65
N MET A 107 -6.11 -3.59 -5.85
CA MET A 107 -6.96 -3.08 -6.91
C MET A 107 -7.85 -4.22 -7.42
N ALA A 108 -9.11 -3.91 -7.70
CA ALA A 108 -9.99 -4.82 -8.42
C ALA A 108 -9.69 -4.78 -9.92
N THR A 109 -10.15 -5.79 -10.62
CA THR A 109 -10.15 -5.83 -12.09
C THR A 109 -10.88 -4.60 -12.63
N PHE A 110 -10.28 -3.94 -13.63
CA PHE A 110 -10.91 -2.80 -14.29
C PHE A 110 -12.05 -3.27 -15.20
N THR A 111 -13.29 -3.11 -14.73
CA THR A 111 -14.51 -3.57 -15.41
C THR A 111 -15.74 -2.82 -14.90
N ASP A 112 -16.79 -2.77 -15.71
CA ASP A 112 -18.11 -2.28 -15.31
C ASP A 112 -18.98 -3.35 -14.62
N ASP A 113 -18.50 -4.60 -14.56
CA ASP A 113 -19.20 -5.70 -13.88
C ASP A 113 -18.93 -5.66 -12.37
N GLU A 114 -19.89 -5.13 -11.62
CA GLU A 114 -19.80 -5.07 -10.16
C GLU A 114 -19.59 -6.44 -9.51
N SER A 115 -20.06 -7.53 -10.13
CA SER A 115 -19.91 -8.87 -9.53
C SER A 115 -18.44 -9.31 -9.50
N VAL A 116 -17.66 -8.94 -10.51
CA VAL A 116 -16.21 -9.18 -10.58
C VAL A 116 -15.50 -8.35 -9.53
N ILE A 117 -15.83 -7.03 -9.45
CA ILE A 117 -15.26 -6.11 -8.46
C ILE A 117 -15.50 -6.62 -7.03
N ARG A 118 -16.72 -7.04 -6.74
CA ARG A 118 -17.12 -7.60 -5.43
C ARG A 118 -16.34 -8.86 -5.09
N GLU A 119 -16.15 -9.75 -6.06
CA GLU A 119 -15.37 -10.98 -5.85
C GLU A 119 -13.91 -10.67 -5.58
N ASP A 120 -13.31 -9.72 -6.31
CA ASP A 120 -11.92 -9.30 -6.08
C ASP A 120 -11.75 -8.69 -4.68
N PHE A 121 -12.65 -7.79 -4.26
CA PHE A 121 -12.57 -7.21 -2.92
C PHE A 121 -12.82 -8.25 -1.82
N ARG A 122 -13.69 -9.24 -2.06
CA ARG A 122 -13.88 -10.36 -1.14
C ARG A 122 -12.59 -11.18 -0.97
N ARG A 123 -11.86 -11.44 -2.07
CA ARG A 123 -10.58 -12.16 -2.05
C ARG A 123 -9.51 -11.35 -1.35
N LEU A 124 -9.39 -10.05 -1.64
CA LEU A 124 -8.46 -9.15 -0.94
C LEU A 124 -8.74 -9.09 0.56
N ARG A 125 -10.02 -9.04 0.95
CA ARG A 125 -10.42 -9.06 2.35
C ARG A 125 -10.00 -10.36 3.04
N ALA A 126 -10.13 -11.49 2.38
CA ALA A 126 -9.70 -12.77 2.93
C ALA A 126 -8.18 -12.80 3.18
N VAL A 127 -7.37 -12.27 2.25
CA VAL A 127 -5.91 -12.15 2.43
C VAL A 127 -5.56 -11.22 3.59
N PHE A 128 -6.25 -10.07 3.70
CA PHE A 128 -6.06 -9.12 4.79
C PHE A 128 -6.36 -9.76 6.16
N ASP A 129 -7.52 -10.43 6.28
CA ASP A 129 -7.93 -11.07 7.54
C ASP A 129 -7.00 -12.21 7.92
N GLU A 130 -6.49 -12.99 6.95
CA GLU A 130 -5.53 -14.05 7.19
C GLU A 130 -4.19 -13.49 7.68
N ALA A 131 -3.65 -12.48 6.98
CA ALA A 131 -2.41 -11.82 7.36
C ALA A 131 -2.51 -11.23 8.79
N ARG A 132 -3.61 -10.54 9.09
CA ARG A 132 -3.85 -9.95 10.41
C ARG A 132 -3.92 -11.00 11.54
N ARG A 133 -4.52 -12.16 11.27
CA ARG A 133 -4.63 -13.26 12.24
C ARG A 133 -3.33 -14.04 12.44
N SER A 134 -2.38 -13.93 11.51
CA SER A 134 -1.15 -14.72 11.52
C SER A 134 -0.29 -14.48 12.76
N SER A 135 -0.41 -13.30 13.42
CA SER A 135 0.27 -13.03 14.68
C SER A 135 -0.43 -11.98 15.52
N PRO A 136 -0.47 -12.15 16.86
CA PRO A 136 -0.86 -11.10 17.79
C PRO A 136 -0.03 -9.81 17.66
N LEU A 137 1.22 -9.91 17.17
CA LEU A 137 2.11 -8.75 16.94
C LEU A 137 1.57 -7.78 15.88
N PHE A 138 0.66 -8.23 15.01
CA PHE A 138 0.10 -7.43 13.93
C PHE A 138 -1.32 -6.92 14.20
N THR A 139 -1.95 -7.31 15.31
CA THR A 139 -3.37 -6.96 15.56
C THR A 139 -3.63 -5.46 15.65
N ASP A 140 -2.70 -4.69 16.19
CA ASP A 140 -2.89 -3.26 16.40
C ASP A 140 -2.31 -2.42 15.23
N ASP A 141 -1.13 -2.78 14.72
CA ASP A 141 -0.45 -2.05 13.64
C ASP A 141 -0.98 -2.44 12.24
N PHE A 142 -1.45 -3.68 12.04
CA PHE A 142 -1.96 -4.17 10.74
C PHE A 142 -3.45 -3.87 10.60
N SER A 143 -3.78 -2.60 10.39
CA SER A 143 -5.16 -2.09 10.38
C SER A 143 -5.57 -1.48 9.04
N GLU A 144 -4.60 -1.15 8.17
CA GLU A 144 -4.89 -0.45 6.93
C GLU A 144 -5.30 -1.41 5.81
N PHE A 145 -6.51 -1.19 5.29
CA PHE A 145 -7.02 -1.92 4.13
C PHE A 145 -7.33 -0.92 3.01
N SER A 146 -6.31 -0.67 2.18
CA SER A 146 -6.35 0.32 1.10
C SER A 146 -6.87 -0.31 -0.18
N ILE A 147 -8.18 -0.24 -0.39
CA ILE A 147 -8.87 -0.69 -1.59
C ILE A 147 -9.89 0.35 -2.03
N GLY A 148 -10.20 0.37 -3.33
CA GLY A 148 -11.16 1.29 -3.92
C GLY A 148 -10.50 2.53 -4.52
N MET A 149 -10.91 2.81 -5.76
CA MET A 149 -10.56 3.99 -6.54
C MET A 149 -11.81 4.78 -6.93
N SER A 150 -11.68 5.80 -7.77
CA SER A 150 -12.79 6.71 -8.13
C SER A 150 -14.07 6.00 -8.60
N ASP A 151 -13.93 4.84 -9.26
CA ASP A 151 -15.08 4.16 -9.89
C ASP A 151 -15.72 3.10 -8.98
N ASP A 152 -14.95 2.54 -8.02
CA ASP A 152 -15.38 1.38 -7.23
C ASP A 152 -15.30 1.59 -5.69
N TYR A 153 -14.92 2.79 -5.20
CA TYR A 153 -14.74 3.06 -3.77
C TYR A 153 -15.98 2.77 -2.92
N ARG A 154 -17.19 2.91 -3.48
CA ARG A 154 -18.42 2.64 -2.74
C ARG A 154 -18.53 1.17 -2.40
N ILE A 155 -18.23 0.30 -3.37
CA ILE A 155 -18.19 -1.15 -3.17
C ILE A 155 -17.06 -1.49 -2.19
N ALA A 156 -15.89 -0.87 -2.34
CA ALA A 156 -14.75 -1.09 -1.44
C ALA A 156 -15.09 -0.82 0.04
N ILE A 157 -15.88 0.24 0.33
CA ILE A 157 -16.34 0.57 1.67
C ILE A 157 -17.23 -0.55 2.25
N GLU A 158 -18.08 -1.18 1.45
CA GLU A 158 -18.91 -2.33 1.89
C GLU A 158 -18.04 -3.52 2.34
N TYR A 159 -16.84 -3.67 1.76
CA TYR A 159 -15.85 -4.69 2.14
C TYR A 159 -14.89 -4.26 3.25
N GLY A 160 -15.12 -3.09 3.86
CA GLY A 160 -14.38 -2.60 5.02
C GLY A 160 -13.06 -1.90 4.65
N SER A 161 -13.01 -1.23 3.50
CA SER A 161 -11.89 -0.33 3.15
C SER A 161 -11.69 0.71 4.25
N THR A 162 -10.45 0.88 4.72
CA THR A 162 -10.05 1.95 5.65
C THR A 162 -9.46 3.14 4.92
N MET A 163 -9.06 2.94 3.65
CA MET A 163 -8.43 3.96 2.82
C MET A 163 -8.84 3.79 1.36
N VAL A 164 -9.39 4.83 0.75
CA VAL A 164 -9.70 4.89 -0.69
C VAL A 164 -8.75 5.84 -1.41
N ARG A 165 -8.51 5.60 -2.70
CA ARG A 165 -7.57 6.38 -3.51
C ARG A 165 -8.31 7.11 -4.64
N LEU A 166 -8.67 8.36 -4.39
CA LEU A 166 -9.47 9.16 -5.33
C LEU A 166 -8.57 10.10 -6.15
N GLY A 167 -8.57 9.92 -7.46
CA GLY A 167 -7.81 10.75 -8.41
C GLY A 167 -8.74 11.52 -9.34
N SER A 168 -9.28 10.84 -10.37
CA SER A 168 -10.13 11.45 -11.40
C SER A 168 -11.36 12.16 -10.84
N MET A 169 -11.94 11.67 -9.76
CA MET A 169 -13.08 12.29 -9.10
C MET A 169 -12.76 13.69 -8.51
N ILE A 170 -11.50 13.94 -8.10
CA ILE A 170 -11.08 15.21 -7.49
C ILE A 170 -10.42 16.11 -8.53
N PHE A 171 -9.54 15.56 -9.37
CA PHE A 171 -8.70 16.31 -10.30
C PHE A 171 -9.18 16.30 -11.75
N GLY A 172 -10.27 15.56 -12.04
CA GLY A 172 -10.76 15.34 -13.41
C GLY A 172 -9.97 14.23 -14.13
N GLU A 173 -10.38 13.96 -15.37
CA GLU A 173 -9.72 12.96 -16.21
C GLU A 173 -8.31 13.41 -16.61
N ARG A 174 -7.39 12.45 -16.77
CA ARG A 174 -6.03 12.74 -17.24
C ARG A 174 -6.05 13.06 -18.73
N ASN A 175 -5.68 14.28 -19.08
CA ASN A 175 -5.38 14.66 -20.47
C ASN A 175 -3.92 14.22 -20.76
N TYR A 176 -3.77 13.19 -21.60
CA TYR A 176 -2.46 12.72 -22.10
C TYR A 176 -2.08 13.45 -23.38
#